data_69ce1cd19e5dbc5b7b23634cc48d7ea6
#
_entry.id   69ce1cd19e5dbc5b7b23634cc48d7ea6
#
_cell.length_a   1.000
_cell.length_b   1.000
_cell.length_c   1.000
_cell.angle_alpha   90.00
_cell.angle_beta   90.00
_cell.angle_gamma   90.00
#
_symmetry.space_group_name_H-M   'P 1'
#
loop_
_entity.id
_entity.type
_entity.pdbx_description
1 polymer ?
#
loop_
_entity_poly.entity_id
_entity_poly.type
_entity_poly.pdbx_seq_one_letter_code
_entity_poly.pdbx_strand_id
1 'polypeptide(L)' 'ATHDSTGDAMVLVLEGTGQFTVDGKEYILQAGDTLVMPAKKPHSVYAKEDFKWLLTVVFPS' A
#
# COMPACT_ATOMS: atom_id res chain seq x y z
N ALA A 1 -1.80 -8.41 -6.83
CA ALA A 1 -1.40 -7.70 -8.04
C ALA A 1 -0.17 -6.86 -7.79
N THR A 2 0.71 -6.77 -8.78
CA THR A 2 1.92 -5.96 -8.72
C THR A 2 1.83 -4.86 -9.76
N HIS A 3 2.12 -3.64 -9.37
CA HIS A 3 2.13 -2.52 -10.30
C HIS A 3 3.04 -1.42 -9.78
N ASP A 4 3.40 -0.50 -10.66
CA ASP A 4 4.09 0.72 -10.29
C ASP A 4 3.25 1.91 -10.77
N SER A 5 3.46 3.06 -10.17
CA SER A 5 2.69 4.24 -10.49
C SER A 5 3.60 5.43 -10.68
N THR A 6 3.09 6.47 -11.33
CA THR A 6 3.83 7.71 -11.56
C THR A 6 3.70 8.68 -10.38
N GLY A 7 2.79 8.40 -9.45
CA GLY A 7 2.60 9.22 -8.25
C GLY A 7 2.87 8.43 -6.99
N ASP A 8 3.14 9.13 -5.91
CA ASP A 8 3.28 8.48 -4.60
C ASP A 8 1.91 8.04 -4.11
N ALA A 9 1.86 6.84 -3.55
CA ALA A 9 0.61 6.28 -3.01
C ALA A 9 0.72 6.19 -1.50
N MET A 10 -0.34 6.61 -0.80
CA MET A 10 -0.42 6.47 0.65
C MET A 10 -1.57 5.53 0.98
N VAL A 11 -1.30 4.55 1.83
CA VAL A 11 -2.27 3.56 2.26
C VAL A 11 -2.60 3.78 3.71
N LEU A 12 -3.89 3.75 4.03
CA LEU A 12 -4.38 3.71 5.40
C LEU A 12 -5.27 2.48 5.53
N VAL A 13 -4.91 1.57 6.43
CA VAL A 13 -5.72 0.38 6.68
C VAL A 13 -6.80 0.75 7.67
N LEU A 14 -8.05 0.48 7.31
CA LEU A 14 -9.22 0.81 8.13
C LEU A 14 -9.68 -0.35 8.99
N GLU A 15 -9.62 -1.57 8.46
CA GLU A 15 -10.02 -2.79 9.16
C GLU A 15 -9.17 -3.95 8.67
N GLY A 16 -8.88 -4.90 9.54
CA GLY A 16 -8.22 -6.16 9.17
C GLY A 16 -6.72 -6.03 9.04
N THR A 17 -6.12 -6.97 8.32
CA THR A 17 -4.69 -7.08 8.15
C THR A 17 -4.35 -7.30 6.69
N GLY A 18 -3.46 -6.48 6.15
CA GLY A 18 -2.97 -6.61 4.80
C GLY A 18 -1.45 -6.71 4.77
N GLN A 19 -0.93 -7.40 3.76
CA GLN A 19 0.50 -7.46 3.51
C GLN A 19 0.81 -6.64 2.27
N PHE A 20 1.74 -5.71 2.43
CA PHE A 20 2.16 -4.82 1.35
C PHE A 20 3.64 -5.06 1.07
N THR A 21 3.98 -5.21 -0.20
CA THR A 21 5.37 -5.38 -0.61
C THR A 21 5.75 -4.17 -1.46
N VAL A 22 6.78 -3.46 -1.03
CA VAL A 22 7.27 -2.27 -1.73
C VAL A 22 8.77 -2.43 -1.95
N ASP A 23 9.17 -2.44 -3.22
CA ASP A 23 10.57 -2.54 -3.62
C ASP A 23 11.26 -3.72 -2.94
N GLY A 24 10.57 -4.86 -2.89
CA GLY A 24 11.10 -6.09 -2.29
C GLY A 24 11.00 -6.19 -0.79
N LYS A 25 10.52 -5.16 -0.11
CA LYS A 25 10.35 -5.18 1.36
C LYS A 25 8.90 -5.44 1.71
N GLU A 26 8.66 -6.30 2.67
CA GLU A 26 7.34 -6.65 3.13
C GLU A 26 6.94 -5.86 4.37
N TYR A 27 5.69 -5.41 4.38
CA TYR A 27 5.11 -4.69 5.50
C TYR A 27 3.76 -5.31 5.83
N ILE A 28 3.55 -5.60 7.11
CA ILE A 28 2.25 -6.08 7.60
C ILE A 28 1.56 -4.92 8.28
N LEU A 29 0.42 -4.53 7.75
CA LEU A 29 -0.34 -3.39 8.26
C LEU A 29 -1.67 -3.86 8.84
N GLN A 30 -2.01 -3.27 9.98
CA GLN A 30 -3.28 -3.51 10.67
C GLN A 30 -4.07 -2.22 10.70
N ALA A 31 -5.31 -2.30 11.20
CA ALA A 31 -6.17 -1.12 11.30
C ALA A 31 -5.46 0.03 11.99
N GLY A 32 -5.48 1.19 11.38
CA GLY A 32 -4.81 2.39 11.87
C GLY A 32 -3.39 2.60 11.35
N ASP A 33 -2.80 1.60 10.70
CA ASP A 33 -1.45 1.74 10.15
C ASP A 33 -1.48 2.44 8.80
N THR A 34 -0.41 3.17 8.51
CA THR A 34 -0.24 3.86 7.24
C THR A 34 1.08 3.44 6.59
N LEU A 35 1.11 3.53 5.26
CA LEU A 35 2.32 3.23 4.49
C LEU A 35 2.35 4.12 3.27
N VAL A 36 3.51 4.72 3.00
CA VAL A 36 3.73 5.48 1.77
C VAL A 36 4.53 4.61 0.80
N MET A 37 3.98 4.44 -0.40
CA MET A 37 4.63 3.70 -1.48
C MET A 37 5.15 4.70 -2.50
N PRO A 38 6.49 4.87 -2.62
CA PRO A 38 7.04 5.86 -3.54
C PRO A 38 6.71 5.56 -5.00
N ALA A 39 6.61 6.63 -5.80
CA ALA A 39 6.41 6.51 -7.23
C ALA A 39 7.55 5.71 -7.87
N LYS A 40 7.23 5.01 -8.95
CA LYS A 40 8.20 4.26 -9.78
C LYS A 40 8.88 3.11 -9.06
N LYS A 41 8.37 2.71 -7.90
CA LYS A 41 8.82 1.50 -7.21
C LYS A 41 7.75 0.44 -7.35
N PRO A 42 8.12 -0.81 -7.66
CA PRO A 42 7.12 -1.87 -7.73
C PRO A 42 6.52 -2.14 -6.36
N HIS A 43 5.23 -2.35 -6.32
CA HIS A 43 4.55 -2.66 -5.07
C HIS A 43 3.40 -3.62 -5.33
N SER A 44 3.08 -4.42 -4.34
CA SER A 44 1.98 -5.37 -4.40
C SER A 44 1.23 -5.41 -3.08
N VAL A 45 -0.01 -5.87 -3.14
CA VAL A 45 -0.89 -5.97 -1.99
C VAL A 45 -1.42 -7.40 -1.92
N TYR A 46 -1.35 -7.98 -0.75
CA TYR A 46 -1.90 -9.30 -0.49
C TYR A 46 -2.76 -9.25 0.77
N ALA A 47 -4.01 -9.70 0.65
CA ALA A 47 -4.92 -9.75 1.78
C ALA A 47 -4.71 -11.06 2.54
N LYS A 48 -4.21 -10.97 3.77
CA LYS A 48 -4.09 -12.14 4.64
C LYS A 48 -5.43 -12.56 5.22
N GLU A 49 -6.33 -11.59 5.33
CA GLU A 49 -7.72 -11.78 5.75
C GLU A 49 -8.50 -10.65 5.11
N ASP A 50 -9.82 -10.68 5.24
CA ASP A 50 -10.62 -9.57 4.72
C ASP A 50 -10.17 -8.28 5.40
N PHE A 51 -9.87 -7.25 4.61
CA PHE A 51 -9.50 -5.98 5.17
C PHE A 51 -9.99 -4.84 4.28
N LYS A 52 -10.16 -3.70 4.91
CA LYS A 52 -10.54 -2.46 4.22
C LYS A 52 -9.40 -1.47 4.32
N TRP A 53 -9.14 -0.78 3.24
CA TRP A 53 -8.06 0.19 3.21
C TRP A 53 -8.40 1.32 2.25
N LEU A 54 -7.78 2.46 2.50
CA LEU A 54 -7.94 3.66 1.70
C LEU A 54 -6.63 3.94 0.99
N LEU A 55 -6.72 4.18 -0.31
CA LEU A 55 -5.55 4.51 -1.12
C LEU A 55 -5.67 5.96 -1.58
N THR A 56 -4.64 6.73 -1.33
CA THR A 56 -4.53 8.11 -1.82
C THR A 56 -3.29 8.20 -2.70
N VAL A 57 -3.46 8.70 -3.91
CA VAL A 57 -2.35 8.86 -4.85
C VAL A 57 -2.14 10.33 -5.08
N VAL A 58 -0.90 10.77 -4.91
CA VAL A 58 -0.50 12.16 -5.14
C VAL A 58 0.40 12.20 -6.36
N PHE A 59 -0.05 12.90 -7.38
CA PHE A 59 0.72 13.02 -8.61
C PHE A 59 1.57 14.28 -8.56
N PRO A 60 2.78 14.24 -9.15
CA PRO A 60 3.59 15.45 -9.26
C PRO A 60 2.89 16.47 -10.15
N SER A 61 2.99 17.70 -9.80
CA SER A 61 2.40 18.79 -10.57
C SER A 61 3.38 19.34 -11.58
#